data_70adfceb95006f6aa1287b0e3c6a8f3f
#
_entry.id   70adfceb95006f6aa1287b0e3c6a8f3f
#
_cell.length_a   1.000
_cell.length_b   1.000
_cell.length_c   1.000
_cell.angle_alpha   90.00
_cell.angle_beta   90.00
_cell.angle_gamma   90.00
#
_symmetry.space_group_name_H-M   'P 1'
#
loop_
_entity.id
_entity.type
_entity.pdbx_description
1 polymer ?
#
loop_
_entity_poly.entity_id
_entity_poly.type
_entity_poly.pdbx_seq_one_letter_code
_entity_poly.pdbx_strand_id
1 'polypeptide(L)'
;MNMEIRRLAVLLALAASGCATHPVQVTPPDRPETPTQAQERRQAAPRPTYNLTGYPPAVRDGYIDGCESAKRSAYARKDATRFANDPQYQMGWNDGSSICGKK
;
A
#
# COMPACT_ATOMS: atom_id res chain seq x y z
N MET A 1 -55.40 19.08 -10.57
CA MET A 1 -55.03 18.56 -9.25
C MET A 1 -53.92 17.52 -9.26
N ASN A 2 -53.67 16.90 -10.38
CA ASN A 2 -52.64 15.89 -10.44
C ASN A 2 -51.24 16.43 -10.82
N MET A 3 -51.10 17.71 -11.01
CA MET A 3 -49.83 18.33 -11.41
C MET A 3 -48.88 18.58 -10.24
N GLU A 4 -49.43 18.68 -9.04
CA GLU A 4 -48.57 18.95 -7.87
C GLU A 4 -47.81 17.72 -7.38
N ILE A 5 -48.43 16.55 -7.53
CA ILE A 5 -47.78 15.29 -7.15
C ILE A 5 -46.60 14.95 -8.08
N ARG A 6 -46.73 15.36 -9.34
CA ARG A 6 -45.63 15.16 -10.32
C ARG A 6 -44.44 16.04 -10.06
N ARG A 7 -44.65 17.20 -9.48
CA ARG A 7 -43.55 18.13 -9.16
C ARG A 7 -42.74 17.68 -7.95
N LEU A 8 -43.38 17.01 -7.03
CA LEU A 8 -42.71 16.47 -5.85
C LEU A 8 -41.84 15.24 -6.18
N ALA A 9 -42.28 14.43 -7.15
CA ALA A 9 -41.50 13.25 -7.56
C ALA A 9 -40.22 13.60 -8.31
N VAL A 10 -40.21 14.74 -9.00
CA VAL A 10 -39.03 15.19 -9.77
C VAL A 10 -37.94 15.78 -8.85
N LEU A 11 -38.34 16.36 -7.74
CA LEU A 11 -37.38 16.96 -6.80
C LEU A 11 -36.61 15.94 -5.96
N LEU A 12 -37.21 14.76 -5.76
CA LEU A 12 -36.55 13.68 -5.01
C LEU A 12 -35.45 12.97 -5.80
N ALA A 13 -35.50 13.02 -7.12
CA ALA A 13 -34.48 12.37 -7.98
C ALA A 13 -33.16 13.12 -8.05
N LEU A 14 -33.14 14.39 -7.69
CA LEU A 14 -31.94 15.24 -7.77
C LEU A 14 -31.07 15.18 -6.51
N ALA A 15 -31.55 14.65 -5.41
CA ALA A 15 -30.82 14.59 -4.16
C ALA A 15 -29.83 13.42 -4.08
N ALA A 16 -29.88 12.48 -5.02
CA ALA A 16 -29.06 11.27 -4.97
C ALA A 16 -27.73 11.37 -5.73
N SER A 17 -27.45 12.50 -6.38
CA SER A 17 -26.27 12.62 -7.27
C SER A 17 -25.09 13.37 -6.67
N GLY A 18 -25.05 13.56 -5.38
CA GLY A 18 -24.09 14.46 -4.76
C GLY A 18 -22.92 13.87 -4.00
N CYS A 19 -22.73 12.55 -4.01
CA CYS A 19 -21.70 11.96 -3.12
C CYS A 19 -20.70 11.13 -3.88
N ALA A 20 -19.81 11.79 -4.60
CA ALA A 20 -18.66 11.13 -5.22
C ALA A 20 -17.35 11.49 -4.51
N THR A 21 -17.36 11.71 -3.23
CA THR A 21 -16.13 11.77 -2.45
C THR A 21 -15.73 10.34 -2.11
N HIS A 22 -14.62 9.90 -2.68
CA HIS A 22 -14.02 8.65 -2.28
C HIS A 22 -13.57 8.79 -0.82
N PRO A 23 -14.18 8.06 0.12
CA PRO A 23 -13.62 8.00 1.45
C PRO A 23 -12.24 7.36 1.35
N VAL A 24 -11.26 7.97 2.00
CA VAL A 24 -9.99 7.32 2.24
C VAL A 24 -10.32 5.98 2.90
N GLN A 25 -10.12 4.89 2.17
CA GLN A 25 -10.34 3.56 2.74
C GLN A 25 -9.25 3.30 3.75
N VAL A 26 -9.58 3.57 5.01
CA VAL A 26 -8.77 3.07 6.10
C VAL A 26 -9.02 1.58 6.17
N THR A 27 -8.07 0.80 5.68
CA THR A 27 -8.14 -0.65 5.79
C THR A 27 -8.18 -1.03 7.26
N PRO A 28 -9.18 -1.79 7.73
CA PRO A 28 -9.18 -2.27 9.11
C PRO A 28 -7.89 -3.04 9.40
N PRO A 29 -7.30 -2.89 10.59
CA PRO A 29 -6.01 -3.52 10.90
C PRO A 29 -6.02 -5.05 10.82
N ASP A 30 -7.19 -5.67 10.82
CA ASP A 30 -7.33 -7.12 10.81
C ASP A 30 -7.46 -7.72 9.40
N ARG A 31 -7.50 -6.90 8.36
CA ARG A 31 -7.64 -7.40 7.00
C ARG A 31 -6.28 -7.44 6.31
N PRO A 32 -5.89 -8.60 5.76
CA PRO A 32 -4.66 -8.67 4.97
C PRO A 32 -4.69 -7.69 3.81
N GLU A 33 -3.61 -6.96 3.64
CA GLU A 33 -3.45 -6.02 2.54
C GLU A 33 -3.38 -6.78 1.21
N THR A 34 -4.10 -6.30 0.20
CA THR A 34 -4.00 -6.86 -1.14
C THR A 34 -2.70 -6.38 -1.81
N PRO A 35 -2.19 -7.13 -2.81
CA PRO A 35 -1.00 -6.68 -3.57
C PRO A 35 -1.18 -5.31 -4.20
N THR A 36 -2.37 -4.97 -4.68
CA THR A 36 -2.67 -3.66 -5.26
C THR A 36 -2.60 -2.55 -4.22
N GLN A 37 -3.17 -2.78 -3.04
CA GLN A 37 -3.11 -1.83 -1.93
C GLN A 37 -1.67 -1.59 -1.47
N ALA A 38 -0.87 -2.64 -1.38
CA ALA A 38 0.55 -2.53 -1.04
C ALA A 38 1.31 -1.68 -2.07
N GLN A 39 1.04 -1.88 -3.35
CA GLN A 39 1.66 -1.12 -4.42
C GLN A 39 1.25 0.35 -4.37
N GLU A 40 -0.03 0.65 -4.19
CA GLU A 40 -0.54 2.02 -4.04
C GLU A 40 0.10 2.73 -2.86
N ARG A 41 0.18 2.06 -1.73
CA ARG A 41 0.83 2.60 -0.53
C ARG A 41 2.29 2.95 -0.78
N ARG A 42 3.02 2.08 -1.46
CA ARG A 42 4.43 2.31 -1.80
C ARG A 42 4.62 3.45 -2.78
N GLN A 43 3.74 3.57 -3.78
CA GLN A 43 3.81 4.66 -4.75
C GLN A 43 3.51 6.02 -4.12
N ALA A 44 2.64 6.06 -3.12
CA ALA A 44 2.32 7.27 -2.38
C ALA A 44 3.41 7.67 -1.37
N ALA A 45 4.24 6.72 -0.94
CA ALA A 45 5.30 6.97 0.04
C ALA A 45 6.55 7.55 -0.64
N PRO A 46 7.33 8.41 0.04
CA PRO A 46 8.64 8.81 -0.44
C PRO A 46 9.54 7.59 -0.63
N ARG A 47 10.27 7.55 -1.75
CA ARG A 47 11.19 6.45 -2.00
C ARG A 47 12.35 6.49 -1.00
N PRO A 48 12.61 5.41 -0.27
CA PRO A 48 13.72 5.38 0.65
C PRO A 48 15.07 5.48 -0.08
N THR A 49 16.01 6.17 0.52
CA THR A 49 17.38 6.28 0.00
C THR A 49 18.33 5.50 0.89
N TYR A 50 18.96 4.50 0.32
CA TYR A 50 19.98 3.70 0.98
C TYR A 50 21.26 3.67 0.14
N ASN A 51 22.42 3.76 0.79
CA ASN A 51 23.70 3.59 0.10
C ASN A 51 24.03 2.09 0.01
N LEU A 52 23.55 1.46 -1.04
CA LEU A 52 23.75 0.04 -1.32
C LEU A 52 24.60 -0.17 -2.58
N THR A 53 25.52 0.75 -2.83
CA THR A 53 26.44 0.69 -3.97
C THR A 53 27.31 -0.57 -3.87
N GLY A 54 27.40 -1.31 -4.96
CA GLY A 54 28.19 -2.54 -5.04
C GLY A 54 27.41 -3.83 -4.74
N TYR A 55 26.21 -3.72 -4.23
CA TYR A 55 25.36 -4.91 -4.03
C TYR A 55 24.56 -5.24 -5.28
N PRO A 56 24.30 -6.54 -5.56
CA PRO A 56 23.42 -6.92 -6.67
C PRO A 56 22.01 -6.32 -6.51
N PRO A 57 21.30 -6.07 -7.62
CA PRO A 57 19.98 -5.45 -7.57
C PRO A 57 18.98 -6.20 -6.67
N ALA A 58 18.98 -7.53 -6.70
CA ALA A 58 18.06 -8.33 -5.88
C ALA A 58 18.34 -8.19 -4.38
N VAL A 59 19.63 -8.11 -3.98
CA VAL A 59 20.02 -7.85 -2.59
C VAL A 59 19.55 -6.47 -2.15
N ARG A 60 19.75 -5.46 -3.01
CA ARG A 60 19.32 -4.08 -2.72
C ARG A 60 17.81 -4.01 -2.51
N ASP A 61 17.05 -4.61 -3.42
CA ASP A 61 15.59 -4.63 -3.33
C ASP A 61 15.13 -5.32 -2.05
N GLY A 62 15.70 -6.46 -1.75
CA GLY A 62 15.40 -7.18 -0.52
C GLY A 62 15.74 -6.37 0.73
N TYR A 63 16.91 -5.76 0.77
CA TYR A 63 17.34 -4.95 1.91
C TYR A 63 16.40 -3.78 2.18
N ILE A 64 16.02 -3.05 1.14
CA ILE A 64 15.07 -1.94 1.28
C ILE A 64 13.73 -2.46 1.79
N ASP A 65 13.19 -3.50 1.17
CA ASP A 65 11.91 -4.08 1.55
C ASP A 65 11.93 -4.59 3.00
N GLY A 66 12.99 -5.30 3.39
CA GLY A 66 13.15 -5.81 4.74
C GLY A 66 13.33 -4.72 5.79
N CYS A 67 14.16 -3.73 5.48
CA CYS A 67 14.39 -2.59 6.37
C CYS A 67 13.12 -1.77 6.59
N GLU A 68 12.40 -1.45 5.51
CA GLU A 68 11.16 -0.69 5.59
C GLU A 68 10.05 -1.50 6.27
N SER A 69 10.04 -2.82 6.12
CA SER A 69 9.12 -3.70 6.82
C SER A 69 9.38 -3.72 8.33
N ALA A 70 10.64 -3.74 8.74
CA ALA A 70 11.03 -3.67 10.15
C ALA A 70 10.63 -2.33 10.78
N LYS A 71 10.75 -1.24 10.04
CA LYS A 71 10.33 0.09 10.47
C LYS A 71 8.81 0.28 10.43
N ARG A 72 8.07 -0.62 9.80
CA ARG A 72 6.62 -0.48 9.56
C ARG A 72 6.28 0.79 8.80
N SER A 73 7.13 1.16 7.85
CA SER A 73 6.92 2.35 7.03
C SER A 73 5.84 2.11 5.98
N ALA A 74 5.39 3.18 5.33
CA ALA A 74 4.47 3.08 4.20
C ALA A 74 5.08 2.34 3.00
N TYR A 75 6.41 2.22 2.93
CA TYR A 75 7.12 1.50 1.88
C TYR A 75 7.31 0.00 2.18
N ALA A 76 6.85 -0.47 3.32
CA ALA A 76 7.03 -1.85 3.77
C ALA A 76 6.49 -2.86 2.76
N ARG A 77 7.26 -3.92 2.50
CA ARG A 77 6.88 -5.00 1.59
C ARG A 77 7.69 -6.25 1.85
N LYS A 78 7.06 -7.38 1.61
CA LYS A 78 7.74 -8.66 1.43
C LYS A 78 7.19 -9.33 0.18
N ASP A 79 8.00 -9.43 -0.85
CA ASP A 79 7.66 -10.20 -2.04
C ASP A 79 7.84 -11.69 -1.73
N ALA A 80 6.75 -12.35 -1.40
CA ALA A 80 6.79 -13.74 -0.94
C ALA A 80 7.35 -14.69 -2.02
N THR A 81 7.05 -14.44 -3.28
CA THR A 81 7.55 -15.24 -4.39
C THR A 81 9.05 -15.09 -4.54
N ARG A 82 9.56 -13.86 -4.54
CA ARG A 82 11.01 -13.61 -4.60
C ARG A 82 11.72 -14.12 -3.36
N PHE A 83 11.11 -13.94 -2.20
CA PHE A 83 11.69 -14.44 -0.94
C PHE A 83 11.89 -15.96 -0.97
N ALA A 84 10.93 -16.69 -1.55
CA ALA A 84 11.01 -18.15 -1.67
C ALA A 84 11.97 -18.62 -2.76
N ASN A 85 12.08 -17.87 -3.88
CA ASN A 85 12.75 -18.34 -5.08
C ASN A 85 14.05 -17.62 -5.44
N ASP A 86 14.31 -16.47 -4.83
CA ASP A 86 15.49 -15.65 -5.08
C ASP A 86 16.34 -15.54 -3.81
N PRO A 87 17.44 -16.32 -3.70
CA PRO A 87 18.29 -16.30 -2.52
C PRO A 87 18.91 -14.91 -2.23
N GLN A 88 19.17 -14.11 -3.27
CA GLN A 88 19.73 -12.77 -3.09
C GLN A 88 18.71 -11.82 -2.48
N TYR A 89 17.46 -11.87 -2.96
CA TYR A 89 16.37 -11.10 -2.37
C TYR A 89 16.13 -11.51 -0.92
N GLN A 90 16.09 -12.82 -0.64
CA GLN A 90 15.91 -13.35 0.70
C GLN A 90 17.02 -12.88 1.65
N MET A 91 18.27 -12.95 1.22
CA MET A 91 19.42 -12.51 2.01
C MET A 91 19.33 -11.01 2.32
N GLY A 92 19.06 -10.20 1.30
CA GLY A 92 18.88 -8.76 1.48
C GLY A 92 17.73 -8.43 2.43
N TRP A 93 16.58 -9.10 2.25
CA TRP A 93 15.40 -8.88 3.09
C TRP A 93 15.68 -9.20 4.57
N ASN A 94 16.33 -10.34 4.81
CA ASN A 94 16.68 -10.76 6.17
C ASN A 94 17.69 -9.80 6.80
N ASP A 95 18.69 -9.36 6.05
CA ASP A 95 19.69 -8.41 6.54
C ASP A 95 19.04 -7.06 6.88
N GLY A 96 18.27 -6.51 5.96
CA GLY A 96 17.58 -5.24 6.17
C GLY A 96 16.62 -5.29 7.36
N SER A 97 15.83 -6.34 7.44
CA SER A 97 14.89 -6.56 8.54
C SER A 97 15.63 -6.67 9.89
N SER A 98 16.73 -7.39 9.93
CA SER A 98 17.53 -7.56 11.15
C SER A 98 18.18 -6.24 11.58
N ILE A 99 18.82 -5.54 10.68
CA ILE A 99 19.57 -4.32 10.98
C ILE A 99 18.62 -3.19 11.40
N CYS A 100 17.53 -3.00 10.67
CA CYS A 100 16.57 -1.92 10.94
C CYS A 100 15.59 -2.26 12.07
N GLY A 101 15.44 -3.52 12.42
CA GLY A 101 14.59 -3.95 13.53
C GLY A 101 15.26 -3.87 14.91
N LYS A 102 16.55 -3.58 14.98
CA LYS A 102 17.25 -3.40 16.24
C LYS A 102 16.89 -2.05 16.85
N LYS A 103 16.50 -2.06 18.09
CA LYS A 103 16.24 -0.85 18.88
C LYS A 103 17.50 -0.41 19.60
#